data_97214e13cd26045a1445ce9498a32e08
#
_entry.id   97214e13cd26045a1445ce9498a32e08
#
_cell.length_a   1.000
_cell.length_b   1.000
_cell.length_c   1.000
_cell.angle_alpha   90.00
_cell.angle_beta   90.00
_cell.angle_gamma   90.00
#
_symmetry.space_group_name_H-M   'P 1'
#
loop_
_entity.id
_entity.type
_entity.pdbx_description
1 polymer ?
#
loop_
_entity_poly.entity_id
_entity_poly.type
_entity_poly.pdbx_seq_one_letter_code
_entity_poly.pdbx_strand_id
1 'polypeptide(L)'
;MGKGVGLSQYENKIVKKFSLGMKQRLAIGVALLGNPDFLILDEPINGLDPTGIQDMRNFLLKLNREEHITIMISSHILGELSKIATKYGIIKNGKLIEEITAKELNEKCQCCLKIKASDTAQAAILIEKNLHTKNYEILSDNNIRIFEYVDNPGIVNSLLVNHGISVDECTVTKESLEDYFNEKMRGGIVNA
;
A
#
# COMPACT_ATOMS: atom_id res chain seq x y z
N MET A 1 -18.67 -13.44 26.49
CA MET A 1 -18.67 -12.50 25.35
C MET A 1 -17.59 -11.42 25.41
N GLY A 2 -17.33 -10.75 26.52
CA GLY A 2 -16.33 -9.67 26.60
C GLY A 2 -14.88 -10.07 26.46
N LYS A 3 -14.51 -11.32 26.67
CA LYS A 3 -13.10 -11.78 26.71
C LYS A 3 -12.40 -11.73 25.35
N GLY A 4 -13.09 -12.08 24.25
CA GLY A 4 -12.49 -12.10 22.90
C GLY A 4 -12.24 -10.72 22.30
N VAL A 5 -13.01 -9.71 22.68
CA VAL A 5 -12.95 -8.35 22.10
C VAL A 5 -12.29 -7.31 23.01
N GLY A 6 -11.75 -7.72 24.16
CA GLY A 6 -11.05 -6.83 25.11
C GLY A 6 -11.98 -5.87 25.87
N LEU A 7 -13.25 -6.17 26.01
CA LEU A 7 -14.25 -5.32 26.68
C LEU A 7 -14.70 -5.83 28.04
N SER A 8 -14.11 -6.90 28.57
CA SER A 8 -14.54 -7.55 29.84
C SER A 8 -14.55 -6.58 31.03
N GLN A 9 -13.59 -5.66 31.09
CA GLN A 9 -13.51 -4.67 32.18
C GLN A 9 -14.63 -3.60 32.13
N TYR A 10 -15.42 -3.57 31.05
CA TYR A 10 -16.47 -2.59 30.83
C TYR A 10 -17.89 -3.21 30.83
N GLU A 11 -18.06 -4.41 31.38
CA GLU A 11 -19.36 -5.14 31.39
C GLU A 11 -20.49 -4.34 32.04
N ASN A 12 -20.18 -3.51 33.06
CA ASN A 12 -21.16 -2.67 33.73
C ASN A 12 -21.35 -1.28 33.10
N LYS A 13 -20.62 -0.98 32.01
CA LYS A 13 -20.72 0.33 31.35
C LYS A 13 -21.78 0.31 30.27
N ILE A 14 -22.68 1.29 30.28
CA ILE A 14 -23.74 1.42 29.26
C ILE A 14 -23.08 1.69 27.91
N VAL A 15 -23.47 0.95 26.85
CA VAL A 15 -22.92 1.04 25.49
C VAL A 15 -22.99 2.46 24.92
N LYS A 16 -23.99 3.25 25.29
CA LYS A 16 -24.11 4.66 24.90
C LYS A 16 -22.88 5.50 25.32
N LYS A 17 -22.22 5.12 26.42
CA LYS A 17 -21.01 5.79 26.95
C LYS A 17 -19.69 5.18 26.44
N PHE A 18 -19.73 4.24 25.50
CA PHE A 18 -18.55 3.65 24.90
C PHE A 18 -17.87 4.66 23.96
N SER A 19 -16.54 4.63 23.92
CA SER A 19 -15.78 5.30 22.87
C SER A 19 -16.10 4.67 21.50
N LEU A 20 -15.74 5.35 20.42
CA LEU A 20 -15.93 4.82 19.07
C LEU A 20 -15.27 3.45 18.91
N GLY A 21 -14.00 3.32 19.32
CA GLY A 21 -13.27 2.05 19.24
C GLY A 21 -13.89 0.93 20.07
N MET A 22 -14.46 1.26 21.27
CA MET A 22 -15.21 0.27 22.05
C MET A 22 -16.48 -0.19 21.33
N LYS A 23 -17.19 0.73 20.67
CA LYS A 23 -18.38 0.40 19.89
C LYS A 23 -18.04 -0.46 18.68
N GLN A 24 -16.95 -0.15 17.96
CA GLN A 24 -16.47 -0.93 16.84
C GLN A 24 -16.07 -2.35 17.26
N ARG A 25 -15.31 -2.49 18.35
CA ARG A 25 -14.97 -3.82 18.93
C ARG A 25 -16.20 -4.60 19.36
N LEU A 26 -17.20 -3.94 19.94
CA LEU A 26 -18.45 -4.59 20.31
C LEU A 26 -19.18 -5.10 19.06
N ALA A 27 -19.25 -4.29 18.01
CA ALA A 27 -19.89 -4.68 16.74
C ALA A 27 -19.21 -5.89 16.11
N ILE A 28 -17.86 -5.91 16.08
CA ILE A 28 -17.09 -7.07 15.64
C ILE A 28 -17.39 -8.27 16.55
N GLY A 29 -17.44 -8.07 17.87
CA GLY A 29 -17.79 -9.13 18.82
C GLY A 29 -19.17 -9.75 18.57
N VAL A 30 -20.14 -8.96 18.15
CA VAL A 30 -21.47 -9.45 17.73
C VAL A 30 -21.37 -10.29 16.45
N ALA A 31 -20.58 -9.83 15.46
CA ALA A 31 -20.36 -10.56 14.22
C ALA A 31 -19.65 -11.92 14.45
N LEU A 32 -18.84 -12.01 15.50
CA LEU A 32 -18.13 -13.25 15.87
C LEU A 32 -18.99 -14.29 16.60
N LEU A 33 -20.23 -13.97 16.97
CA LEU A 33 -21.10 -14.90 17.72
C LEU A 33 -21.43 -16.18 16.96
N GLY A 34 -21.42 -16.13 15.64
CA GLY A 34 -21.68 -17.28 14.77
C GLY A 34 -20.45 -18.13 14.46
N ASN A 35 -19.31 -17.87 15.08
CA ASN A 35 -18.01 -18.48 14.74
C ASN A 35 -17.74 -18.46 13.22
N PRO A 36 -17.71 -17.29 12.59
CA PRO A 36 -17.52 -17.20 11.15
C PRO A 36 -16.08 -17.51 10.74
N ASP A 37 -15.90 -18.19 9.61
CA ASP A 37 -14.60 -18.38 8.97
C ASP A 37 -14.16 -17.13 8.17
N PHE A 38 -15.11 -16.25 7.84
CA PHE A 38 -14.89 -15.05 7.03
C PHE A 38 -15.65 -13.84 7.61
N LEU A 39 -14.95 -12.71 7.72
CA LEU A 39 -15.46 -11.47 8.28
C LEU A 39 -15.26 -10.31 7.30
N ILE A 40 -16.31 -9.54 7.03
CA ILE A 40 -16.22 -8.32 6.19
C ILE A 40 -16.39 -7.12 7.11
N LEU A 41 -15.41 -6.20 7.06
CA LEU A 41 -15.38 -4.99 7.87
C LEU A 41 -15.28 -3.77 6.96
N ASP A 42 -16.25 -2.90 7.07
CA ASP A 42 -16.29 -1.63 6.35
C ASP A 42 -15.75 -0.52 7.24
N GLU A 43 -14.60 0.07 6.82
CA GLU A 43 -13.91 1.18 7.49
C GLU A 43 -13.70 0.98 9.02
N PRO A 44 -13.18 -0.17 9.51
CA PRO A 44 -13.16 -0.50 10.95
C PRO A 44 -12.24 0.39 11.78
N ILE A 45 -11.34 1.17 11.16
CA ILE A 45 -10.39 2.06 11.83
C ILE A 45 -10.74 3.55 11.66
N ASN A 46 -11.78 3.85 10.88
CA ASN A 46 -12.16 5.22 10.57
C ASN A 46 -12.63 5.96 11.83
N GLY A 47 -12.13 7.19 12.02
CA GLY A 47 -12.50 8.05 13.15
C GLY A 47 -11.90 7.64 14.50
N LEU A 48 -11.00 6.68 14.54
CA LEU A 48 -10.24 6.33 15.73
C LEU A 48 -9.03 7.26 15.91
N ASP A 49 -8.65 7.48 17.16
CA ASP A 49 -7.37 8.09 17.50
C ASP A 49 -6.20 7.12 17.22
N PRO A 50 -4.94 7.59 17.18
CA PRO A 50 -3.79 6.75 16.88
C PRO A 50 -3.67 5.48 17.76
N THR A 51 -3.98 5.61 19.04
CA THR A 51 -3.99 4.47 19.97
C THR A 51 -5.08 3.48 19.63
N GLY A 52 -6.30 3.97 19.35
CA GLY A 52 -7.43 3.15 18.94
C GLY A 52 -7.19 2.40 17.63
N ILE A 53 -6.51 3.05 16.65
CA ILE A 53 -6.09 2.41 15.40
C ILE A 53 -5.12 1.26 15.68
N GLN A 54 -4.09 1.49 16.50
CA GLN A 54 -3.13 0.46 16.86
C GLN A 54 -3.79 -0.71 17.58
N ASP A 55 -4.66 -0.42 18.50
CA ASP A 55 -5.42 -1.43 19.25
C ASP A 55 -6.34 -2.25 18.36
N MET A 56 -7.05 -1.60 17.41
CA MET A 56 -7.91 -2.28 16.45
C MET A 56 -7.08 -3.16 15.52
N ARG A 57 -5.97 -2.68 15.02
CA ARG A 57 -5.03 -3.46 14.21
C ARG A 57 -4.56 -4.73 14.93
N ASN A 58 -4.10 -4.59 16.16
CA ASN A 58 -3.65 -5.74 16.95
C ASN A 58 -4.79 -6.74 17.18
N PHE A 59 -6.00 -6.25 17.39
CA PHE A 59 -7.17 -7.09 17.54
C PHE A 59 -7.52 -7.87 16.27
N LEU A 60 -7.49 -7.22 15.08
CA LEU A 60 -7.74 -7.88 13.81
C LEU A 60 -6.65 -8.92 13.47
N LEU A 61 -5.38 -8.58 13.73
CA LEU A 61 -4.28 -9.54 13.56
C LEU A 61 -4.43 -10.77 14.45
N LYS A 62 -4.90 -10.57 15.68
CA LYS A 62 -5.18 -11.67 16.61
C LYS A 62 -6.29 -12.58 16.08
N LEU A 63 -7.41 -12.03 15.63
CA LEU A 63 -8.51 -12.81 15.04
C LEU A 63 -8.06 -13.63 13.84
N ASN A 64 -7.20 -13.06 12.98
CA ASN A 64 -6.69 -13.78 11.82
C ASN A 64 -5.69 -14.87 12.20
N ARG A 65 -4.73 -14.60 13.10
CA ARG A 65 -3.62 -15.51 13.40
C ARG A 65 -4.00 -16.61 14.39
N GLU A 66 -4.78 -16.27 15.42
CA GLU A 66 -5.11 -17.19 16.51
C GLU A 66 -6.44 -17.91 16.28
N GLU A 67 -7.43 -17.20 15.72
CA GLU A 67 -8.76 -17.76 15.48
C GLU A 67 -8.96 -18.20 14.01
N HIS A 68 -7.93 -18.01 13.17
CA HIS A 68 -7.91 -18.40 11.75
C HIS A 68 -9.05 -17.80 10.91
N ILE A 69 -9.58 -16.65 11.29
CA ILE A 69 -10.65 -15.96 10.56
C ILE A 69 -10.05 -15.21 9.37
N THR A 70 -10.57 -15.44 8.18
CA THR A 70 -10.24 -14.62 7.00
C THR A 70 -10.97 -13.29 7.12
N ILE A 71 -10.24 -12.17 6.99
CA ILE A 71 -10.81 -10.83 7.17
C ILE A 71 -10.65 -10.02 5.90
N MET A 72 -11.77 -9.53 5.36
CA MET A 72 -11.80 -8.52 4.30
C MET A 72 -12.09 -7.16 4.92
N ILE A 73 -11.27 -6.17 4.60
CA ILE A 73 -11.37 -4.82 5.16
C ILE A 73 -11.44 -3.80 4.03
N SER A 74 -12.43 -2.90 4.06
CA SER A 74 -12.36 -1.65 3.30
C SER A 74 -11.66 -0.57 4.14
N SER A 75 -10.84 0.25 3.51
CA SER A 75 -10.29 1.47 4.12
C SER A 75 -9.75 2.43 3.06
N HIS A 76 -9.78 3.70 3.37
CA HIS A 76 -9.11 4.76 2.62
C HIS A 76 -7.77 5.17 3.26
N ILE A 77 -7.40 4.57 4.41
CA ILE A 77 -6.14 4.85 5.12
C ILE A 77 -5.11 3.78 4.74
N LEU A 78 -4.48 3.96 3.57
CA LEU A 78 -3.59 2.96 2.96
C LEU A 78 -2.39 2.63 3.85
N GLY A 79 -1.82 3.63 4.54
CA GLY A 79 -0.69 3.43 5.45
C GLY A 79 -1.01 2.51 6.64
N GLU A 80 -2.27 2.42 7.08
CA GLU A 80 -2.67 1.46 8.11
C GLU A 80 -3.00 0.08 7.52
N LEU A 81 -3.61 0.03 6.33
CA LEU A 81 -3.84 -1.24 5.63
C LEU A 81 -2.52 -1.97 5.35
N SER A 82 -1.47 -1.25 4.98
CA SER A 82 -0.16 -1.84 4.66
C SER A 82 0.48 -2.62 5.82
N LYS A 83 0.05 -2.35 7.05
CA LYS A 83 0.56 -3.02 8.25
C LYS A 83 -0.13 -4.35 8.55
N ILE A 84 -1.27 -4.63 7.91
CA ILE A 84 -2.09 -5.81 8.21
C ILE A 84 -2.49 -6.62 6.98
N ALA A 85 -2.69 -5.98 5.84
CA ALA A 85 -3.17 -6.65 4.64
C ALA A 85 -2.09 -7.54 4.03
N THR A 86 -2.49 -8.73 3.60
CA THR A 86 -1.65 -9.67 2.84
C THR A 86 -1.94 -9.60 1.34
N LYS A 87 -3.11 -9.08 0.97
CA LYS A 87 -3.60 -8.94 -0.40
C LYS A 87 -4.49 -7.71 -0.53
N TYR A 88 -4.45 -7.07 -1.68
CA TYR A 88 -5.23 -5.87 -1.98
C TYR A 88 -6.10 -6.07 -3.21
N GLY A 89 -7.29 -5.54 -3.16
CA GLY A 89 -8.18 -5.38 -4.31
C GLY A 89 -8.44 -3.90 -4.55
N ILE A 90 -8.13 -3.39 -5.73
CA ILE A 90 -8.39 -2.00 -6.12
C ILE A 90 -9.73 -1.95 -6.85
N ILE A 91 -10.69 -1.22 -6.31
CA ILE A 91 -12.03 -1.07 -6.88
C ILE A 91 -12.21 0.35 -7.43
N LYS A 92 -12.65 0.45 -8.68
CA LYS A 92 -12.99 1.71 -9.33
C LYS A 92 -14.31 1.59 -10.07
N ASN A 93 -15.24 2.50 -9.83
CA ASN A 93 -16.57 2.51 -10.46
C ASN A 93 -17.30 1.15 -10.36
N GLY A 94 -17.22 0.51 -9.19
CA GLY A 94 -17.86 -0.78 -8.93
C GLY A 94 -17.18 -2.00 -9.57
N LYS A 95 -16.01 -1.82 -10.20
CA LYS A 95 -15.23 -2.91 -10.81
C LYS A 95 -13.92 -3.11 -10.07
N LEU A 96 -13.55 -4.38 -9.86
CA LEU A 96 -12.22 -4.75 -9.41
C LEU A 96 -11.26 -4.56 -10.59
N ILE A 97 -10.36 -3.58 -10.50
CA ILE A 97 -9.42 -3.24 -11.57
C ILE A 97 -8.05 -3.91 -11.39
N GLU A 98 -7.69 -4.23 -10.17
CA GLU A 98 -6.46 -4.96 -9.87
C GLU A 98 -6.59 -5.75 -8.58
N GLU A 99 -5.93 -6.90 -8.54
CA GLU A 99 -5.70 -7.70 -7.35
C GLU A 99 -4.19 -7.95 -7.23
N ILE A 100 -3.60 -7.62 -6.09
CA ILE A 100 -2.16 -7.68 -5.89
C ILE A 100 -1.83 -8.10 -4.45
N THR A 101 -0.81 -8.92 -4.27
CA THR A 101 -0.32 -9.30 -2.94
C THR A 101 0.51 -8.17 -2.31
N ALA A 102 0.60 -8.17 -0.97
CA ALA A 102 1.46 -7.21 -0.27
C ALA A 102 2.93 -7.33 -0.69
N LYS A 103 3.39 -8.53 -1.04
CA LYS A 103 4.75 -8.76 -1.52
C LYS A 103 4.98 -8.09 -2.88
N GLU A 104 4.14 -8.36 -3.86
CA GLU A 104 4.22 -7.74 -5.20
C GLU A 104 4.07 -6.22 -5.13
N LEU A 105 3.18 -5.73 -4.27
CA LEU A 105 3.01 -4.30 -4.05
C LEU A 105 4.26 -3.64 -3.45
N ASN A 106 4.89 -4.29 -2.47
CA ASN A 106 6.14 -3.81 -1.91
C ASN A 106 7.30 -3.83 -2.93
N GLU A 107 7.34 -4.81 -3.82
CA GLU A 107 8.30 -4.86 -4.92
C GLU A 107 8.10 -3.70 -5.90
N LYS A 108 6.85 -3.33 -6.19
CA LYS A 108 6.52 -2.16 -7.03
C LYS A 108 6.79 -0.82 -6.35
N CYS A 109 6.63 -0.75 -5.03
CA CYS A 109 6.92 0.45 -4.21
C CYS A 109 8.36 0.51 -3.70
N GLN A 110 9.32 -0.09 -4.42
CA GLN A 110 10.74 -0.03 -4.07
C GLN A 110 11.33 1.37 -4.27
N CYS A 111 12.42 1.63 -3.57
CA CYS A 111 13.23 2.80 -3.89
C CYS A 111 13.73 2.71 -5.32
N CYS A 112 13.58 3.78 -6.08
CA CYS A 112 14.07 3.88 -7.43
C CYS A 112 14.72 5.24 -7.67
N LEU A 113 15.61 5.27 -8.63
CA LEU A 113 16.17 6.49 -9.19
C LEU A 113 15.25 6.93 -10.32
N LYS A 114 14.50 8.01 -10.10
CA LYS A 114 13.68 8.64 -11.12
C LYS A 114 14.51 9.66 -11.89
N ILE A 115 14.57 9.49 -13.20
CA ILE A 115 15.32 10.38 -14.09
C ILE A 115 14.35 10.92 -15.14
N LYS A 116 14.35 12.24 -15.32
CA LYS A 116 13.73 12.90 -16.47
C LYS A 116 14.82 13.25 -17.47
N ALA A 117 14.77 12.64 -18.64
CA ALA A 117 15.81 12.74 -19.65
C ALA A 117 15.23 13.12 -21.02
N SER A 118 16.03 13.82 -21.85
CA SER A 118 15.61 14.24 -23.19
C SER A 118 15.26 13.06 -24.11
N ASP A 119 15.90 11.90 -23.92
CA ASP A 119 15.65 10.67 -24.68
C ASP A 119 15.76 9.46 -23.76
N THR A 120 14.62 8.96 -23.31
CA THR A 120 14.54 7.79 -22.41
C THR A 120 14.86 6.48 -23.12
N ALA A 121 14.64 6.37 -24.42
CA ALA A 121 14.95 5.16 -25.18
C ALA A 121 16.49 5.00 -25.31
N GLN A 122 17.18 6.07 -25.66
CA GLN A 122 18.64 6.06 -25.72
C GLN A 122 19.26 5.92 -24.32
N ALA A 123 18.66 6.53 -23.30
CA ALA A 123 19.07 6.36 -21.91
C ALA A 123 19.01 4.89 -21.47
N ALA A 124 17.92 4.19 -21.79
CA ALA A 124 17.76 2.77 -21.48
C ALA A 124 18.85 1.91 -22.13
N ILE A 125 19.15 2.14 -23.41
CA ILE A 125 20.22 1.42 -24.13
C ILE A 125 21.58 1.65 -23.47
N LEU A 126 21.89 2.90 -23.07
CA LEU A 126 23.14 3.23 -22.39
C LEU A 126 23.24 2.56 -21.01
N ILE A 127 22.14 2.54 -20.25
CA ILE A 127 22.04 1.90 -18.95
C ILE A 127 22.30 0.39 -19.11
N GLU A 128 21.61 -0.29 -20.03
CA GLU A 128 21.83 -1.72 -20.26
C GLU A 128 23.28 -2.03 -20.64
N LYS A 129 23.84 -1.25 -21.57
CA LYS A 129 25.18 -1.49 -22.11
C LYS A 129 26.31 -1.24 -21.11
N ASN A 130 26.22 -0.17 -20.31
CA ASN A 130 27.31 0.28 -19.46
C ASN A 130 27.15 -0.13 -18.00
N LEU A 131 25.91 -0.25 -17.51
CA LEU A 131 25.60 -0.62 -16.13
C LEU A 131 25.15 -2.06 -15.98
N HIS A 132 24.97 -2.77 -17.11
CA HIS A 132 24.58 -4.18 -17.16
C HIS A 132 23.30 -4.52 -16.38
N THR A 133 22.37 -3.55 -16.28
CA THR A 133 21.07 -3.74 -15.64
C THR A 133 19.93 -3.57 -16.63
N LYS A 134 18.88 -4.39 -16.44
CA LYS A 134 17.58 -4.29 -17.12
C LYS A 134 16.46 -4.00 -16.14
N ASN A 135 16.82 -3.68 -14.88
CA ASN A 135 15.86 -3.42 -13.82
C ASN A 135 15.44 -1.94 -13.84
N TYR A 136 14.73 -1.56 -14.90
CA TYR A 136 14.20 -0.21 -15.10
C TYR A 136 12.83 -0.25 -15.76
N GLU A 137 12.09 0.86 -15.66
CA GLU A 137 10.81 1.10 -16.31
C GLU A 137 10.84 2.44 -17.05
N ILE A 138 10.41 2.45 -18.32
CA ILE A 138 10.21 3.71 -19.06
C ILE A 138 8.77 4.16 -18.83
N LEU A 139 8.62 5.38 -18.33
CA LEU A 139 7.33 5.99 -18.07
C LEU A 139 6.97 7.02 -19.15
N SER A 140 5.73 7.55 -19.08
CA SER A 140 5.33 8.71 -19.86
C SER A 140 6.17 9.95 -19.50
N ASP A 141 6.07 11.01 -20.32
CA ASP A 141 6.63 12.33 -20.05
C ASP A 141 8.17 12.34 -19.86
N ASN A 142 8.88 11.51 -20.66
CA ASN A 142 10.33 11.43 -20.67
C ASN A 142 10.94 11.02 -19.31
N ASN A 143 10.23 10.21 -18.55
CA ASN A 143 10.72 9.68 -17.29
C ASN A 143 11.18 8.22 -17.44
N ILE A 144 12.26 7.86 -16.73
CA ILE A 144 12.72 6.49 -16.53
C ILE A 144 12.91 6.25 -15.04
N ARG A 145 12.48 5.10 -14.53
CA ARG A 145 12.75 4.63 -13.17
C ARG A 145 13.78 3.52 -13.24
N ILE A 146 14.78 3.58 -12.40
CA ILE A 146 15.82 2.56 -12.27
C ILE A 146 15.80 2.06 -10.83
N PHE A 147 15.64 0.77 -10.62
CA PHE A 147 15.53 0.16 -9.29
C PHE A 147 16.88 -0.23 -8.68
N GLU A 148 17.95 0.11 -9.38
CA GLU A 148 19.33 -0.06 -8.94
C GLU A 148 20.02 1.30 -8.90
N TYR A 149 21.25 1.36 -8.38
CA TYR A 149 22.03 2.60 -8.26
C TYR A 149 21.40 3.70 -7.40
N VAL A 150 20.44 3.36 -6.56
CA VAL A 150 19.76 4.32 -5.66
C VAL A 150 20.73 4.96 -4.66
N ASP A 151 21.76 4.21 -4.23
CA ASP A 151 22.80 4.70 -3.31
C ASP A 151 23.86 5.56 -4.02
N ASN A 152 23.96 5.47 -5.34
CA ASN A 152 24.96 6.16 -6.15
C ASN A 152 24.35 6.76 -7.43
N PRO A 153 23.37 7.66 -7.34
CA PRO A 153 22.64 8.21 -8.49
C PRO A 153 23.56 8.99 -9.45
N GLY A 154 24.66 9.54 -8.94
CA GLY A 154 25.64 10.27 -9.74
C GLY A 154 26.30 9.42 -10.83
N ILE A 155 26.43 8.10 -10.66
CA ILE A 155 26.97 7.20 -11.69
C ILE A 155 26.07 7.22 -12.92
N VAL A 156 24.75 7.05 -12.72
CA VAL A 156 23.77 7.04 -13.81
C VAL A 156 23.69 8.41 -14.47
N ASN A 157 23.61 9.47 -13.67
CA ASN A 157 23.56 10.84 -14.19
C ASN A 157 24.80 11.17 -15.05
N SER A 158 25.99 10.87 -14.54
CA SER A 158 27.24 11.11 -15.28
C SER A 158 27.31 10.28 -16.56
N LEU A 159 26.86 9.04 -16.55
CA LEU A 159 26.79 8.19 -17.74
C LEU A 159 25.95 8.86 -18.84
N LEU A 160 24.73 9.30 -18.49
CA LEU A 160 23.79 9.88 -19.46
C LEU A 160 24.32 11.21 -20.02
N VAL A 161 24.77 12.11 -19.16
CA VAL A 161 25.30 13.43 -19.55
C VAL A 161 26.53 13.30 -20.42
N ASN A 162 27.47 12.40 -20.09
CA ASN A 162 28.69 12.17 -20.89
C ASN A 162 28.40 11.60 -22.29
N HIS A 163 27.21 11.01 -22.50
CA HIS A 163 26.79 10.53 -23.81
C HIS A 163 25.80 11.49 -24.52
N GLY A 164 25.69 12.73 -24.04
CA GLY A 164 24.93 13.78 -24.68
C GLY A 164 23.43 13.77 -24.39
N ILE A 165 22.97 13.00 -23.40
CA ILE A 165 21.59 13.02 -22.94
C ILE A 165 21.43 14.11 -21.89
N SER A 166 20.53 15.06 -22.12
CA SER A 166 20.18 16.05 -21.11
C SER A 166 19.34 15.39 -20.01
N VAL A 167 19.72 15.62 -18.76
CA VAL A 167 19.01 15.16 -17.57
C VAL A 167 18.43 16.37 -16.85
N ASP A 168 17.11 16.49 -16.88
CA ASP A 168 16.39 17.60 -16.25
C ASP A 168 16.17 17.34 -14.75
N GLU A 169 15.98 16.08 -14.36
CA GLU A 169 15.77 15.65 -12.99
C GLU A 169 16.43 14.29 -12.76
N CYS A 170 17.07 14.13 -11.60
CA CYS A 170 17.65 12.87 -11.14
C CYS A 170 17.46 12.77 -9.63
N THR A 171 16.43 12.06 -9.20
CA THR A 171 15.98 12.03 -7.80
C THR A 171 15.76 10.60 -7.33
N VAL A 172 16.28 10.25 -6.15
CA VAL A 172 15.95 8.98 -5.50
C VAL A 172 14.59 9.12 -4.86
N THR A 173 13.64 8.32 -5.33
CA THR A 173 12.27 8.32 -4.82
C THR A 173 11.89 6.93 -4.34
N LYS A 174 10.99 6.89 -3.37
CA LYS A 174 10.27 5.68 -3.01
C LYS A 174 8.82 5.93 -3.37
N GLU A 175 8.27 5.12 -4.27
CA GLU A 175 6.86 5.21 -4.55
C GLU A 175 6.07 4.84 -3.29
N SER A 176 5.19 5.73 -2.87
CA SER A 176 4.30 5.44 -1.76
C SER A 176 3.16 4.55 -2.23
N LEU A 177 2.53 3.83 -1.30
CA LEU A 177 1.30 3.09 -1.60
C LEU A 177 0.22 4.01 -2.16
N GLU A 178 0.14 5.22 -1.61
CA GLU A 178 -0.79 6.25 -2.03
C GLU A 178 -0.56 6.66 -3.49
N ASP A 179 0.71 6.81 -3.90
CA ASP A 179 1.06 7.16 -5.29
C ASP A 179 0.66 6.02 -6.25
N TYR A 180 0.99 4.77 -5.90
CA TYR A 180 0.61 3.60 -6.67
C TYR A 180 -0.91 3.51 -6.87
N PHE A 181 -1.69 3.65 -5.79
CA PHE A 181 -3.14 3.62 -5.87
C PHE A 181 -3.70 4.79 -6.69
N ASN A 182 -3.14 6.00 -6.50
CA ASN A 182 -3.54 7.17 -7.26
C ASN A 182 -3.27 7.01 -8.76
N GLU A 183 -2.14 6.43 -9.14
CA GLU A 183 -1.83 6.12 -10.54
C GLU A 183 -2.85 5.15 -11.14
N LYS A 184 -3.17 4.06 -10.44
CA LYS A 184 -4.22 3.11 -10.87
C LYS A 184 -5.60 3.76 -10.96
N MET A 185 -5.91 4.65 -10.05
CA MET A 185 -7.17 5.40 -10.08
C MET A 185 -7.21 6.42 -11.23
N ARG A 186 -6.07 7.00 -11.65
CA ARG A 186 -5.98 7.91 -12.81
C ARG A 186 -5.91 7.14 -14.14
N GLY A 187 -5.10 6.10 -14.22
CA GLY A 187 -4.79 5.32 -15.43
C GLY A 187 -5.93 4.44 -15.97
N GLY A 188 -7.14 4.52 -15.45
CA GLY A 188 -8.31 3.77 -15.92
C GLY A 188 -8.93 4.26 -17.24
N ILE A 189 -8.19 4.96 -18.11
CA ILE A 189 -8.61 5.39 -19.46
C ILE A 189 -7.54 4.97 -20.48
N VAL A 190 -7.13 3.71 -20.47
CA VAL A 190 -6.48 3.13 -21.65
C VAL A 190 -6.94 1.68 -21.78
N ASN A 191 -7.68 1.46 -22.86
CA ASN A 191 -8.08 0.23 -23.51
C ASN A 191 -9.51 -0.28 -23.18
N ALA A 192 -10.43 0.20 -23.97
CA ALA A 192 -11.47 -0.63 -24.57
C ALA A 192 -10.93 -1.15 -25.90
#